data_695a8f1adb34b3f3bbb9792a97bdc91d
#
_entry.id   695a8f1adb34b3f3bbb9792a97bdc91d
#
_cell.length_a   1.000
_cell.length_b   1.000
_cell.length_c   1.000
_cell.angle_alpha   90.00
_cell.angle_beta   90.00
_cell.angle_gamma   90.00
#
_symmetry.space_group_name_H-M   'P 1'
#
loop_
_entity.id
_entity.type
_entity.pdbx_description
1 polymer ?
#
loop_
_entity_poly.entity_id
_entity_poly.type
_entity_poly.pdbx_seq_one_letter_code
_entity_poly.pdbx_strand_id
1 'polypeptide(L)'
;MVNLAYLDKRKYGERVYELLDNYDSALLVHCDNVGSKQFMDIRTALRPNSVVLMGKNTLMRKIIGNYCAEKGNNDWMVLHDLLIGNVGIIFTKDDVKEVKTKVSEFVVPAPAKVGSMATCDVTIPAGVTPLEPSQTGFFQLLNIATKINKGAIEILSDVTVVRNGERVGSSAAALLGKMKITPFEYGLVVKHIYDKGSMYPAAVLDITDEQLAAKFAAGVSNIASISLATNYPTLAAVPHYIVNSYKNVLAISIGTEYTFELAQKVKDYLADPSAFQSAGGGGAGDGGGDKPAAAAPVEEEEEEEDMGFDLFD
;
A
#
# COMPACT_ATOMS: atom_id res chain seq x y z
N MET A 1 -39.92 -37.21 4.88
CA MET A 1 -38.97 -36.87 3.77
C MET A 1 -37.99 -35.82 4.30
N VAL A 2 -36.71 -36.17 4.45
CA VAL A 2 -35.68 -35.20 4.88
C VAL A 2 -35.41 -34.31 3.68
N ASN A 3 -35.54 -33.00 3.87
CA ASN A 3 -35.38 -32.01 2.80
C ASN A 3 -33.89 -32.03 2.33
N LEU A 4 -33.60 -32.35 1.06
CA LEU A 4 -32.25 -32.41 0.48
C LEU A 4 -31.45 -31.14 0.80
N ALA A 5 -32.10 -29.97 0.73
CA ALA A 5 -31.47 -28.68 1.06
C ALA A 5 -31.04 -28.57 2.54
N TYR A 6 -31.63 -29.35 3.44
CA TYR A 6 -31.26 -29.41 4.84
C TYR A 6 -30.03 -30.32 5.05
N LEU A 7 -29.93 -31.44 4.34
CA LEU A 7 -28.78 -32.33 4.33
C LEU A 7 -27.53 -31.64 3.81
N ASP A 8 -27.65 -30.85 2.73
CA ASP A 8 -26.54 -30.08 2.16
C ASP A 8 -26.03 -29.01 3.12
N LYS A 9 -26.93 -28.38 3.89
CA LYS A 9 -26.56 -27.38 4.91
C LYS A 9 -25.83 -28.04 6.11
N ARG A 10 -26.24 -29.23 6.51
CA ARG A 10 -25.54 -29.99 7.57
C ARG A 10 -24.14 -30.39 7.16
N LYS A 11 -23.98 -30.98 5.99
CA LYS A 11 -22.66 -31.34 5.43
C LYS A 11 -21.72 -30.12 5.31
N TYR A 12 -22.30 -28.97 4.88
CA TYR A 12 -21.54 -27.73 4.84
C TYR A 12 -21.11 -27.28 6.25
N GLY A 13 -21.98 -27.39 7.25
CA GLY A 13 -21.66 -27.08 8.64
C GLY A 13 -20.55 -27.96 9.22
N GLU A 14 -20.64 -29.28 9.00
CA GLU A 14 -19.62 -30.24 9.41
C GLU A 14 -18.24 -29.89 8.79
N ARG A 15 -18.23 -29.57 7.51
CA ARG A 15 -17.01 -29.15 6.82
C ARG A 15 -16.44 -27.83 7.37
N VAL A 16 -17.29 -26.87 7.74
CA VAL A 16 -16.80 -25.62 8.35
C VAL A 16 -16.21 -25.91 9.73
N TYR A 17 -16.82 -26.79 10.52
CA TYR A 17 -16.28 -27.20 11.82
C TYR A 17 -14.90 -27.86 11.68
N GLU A 18 -14.75 -28.79 10.72
CA GLU A 18 -13.45 -29.40 10.40
C GLU A 18 -12.38 -28.35 10.03
N LEU A 19 -12.76 -27.31 9.29
CA LEU A 19 -11.83 -26.24 8.92
C LEU A 19 -11.45 -25.37 10.13
N LEU A 20 -12.41 -25.02 10.99
CA LEU A 20 -12.15 -24.24 12.20
C LEU A 20 -11.30 -25.01 13.24
N ASP A 21 -11.38 -26.35 13.24
CA ASP A 21 -10.57 -27.19 14.12
C ASP A 21 -9.14 -27.42 13.58
N ASN A 22 -8.95 -27.44 12.25
CA ASN A 22 -7.68 -27.82 11.61
C ASN A 22 -6.78 -26.64 11.25
N TYR A 23 -7.31 -25.42 11.23
CA TYR A 23 -6.60 -24.21 10.78
C TYR A 23 -6.66 -23.12 11.85
N ASP A 24 -5.50 -22.55 12.15
CA ASP A 24 -5.35 -21.48 13.14
C ASP A 24 -5.41 -20.09 12.49
N SER A 25 -5.13 -20.02 11.17
CA SER A 25 -5.07 -18.75 10.42
C SER A 25 -6.07 -18.73 9.27
N ALA A 26 -6.72 -17.60 9.07
CA ALA A 26 -7.69 -17.40 8.01
C ALA A 26 -7.62 -15.99 7.41
N LEU A 27 -7.83 -15.89 6.09
CA LEU A 27 -7.93 -14.62 5.38
C LEU A 27 -9.38 -14.35 4.96
N LEU A 28 -9.88 -13.19 5.29
CA LEU A 28 -11.18 -12.71 4.82
C LEU A 28 -10.99 -11.98 3.49
N VAL A 29 -11.50 -12.56 2.42
CA VAL A 29 -11.34 -12.06 1.05
C VAL A 29 -12.64 -11.54 0.49
N HIS A 30 -12.57 -10.42 -0.22
CA HIS A 30 -13.67 -9.86 -0.97
C HIS A 30 -13.62 -10.36 -2.41
N CYS A 31 -14.78 -10.80 -2.94
CA CYS A 31 -14.86 -11.55 -4.20
C CYS A 31 -15.74 -10.84 -5.23
N ASP A 32 -15.70 -9.51 -5.32
CA ASP A 32 -16.54 -8.79 -6.29
C ASP A 32 -16.00 -8.95 -7.71
N ASN A 33 -16.91 -9.26 -8.63
CA ASN A 33 -16.66 -9.39 -10.07
C ASN A 33 -15.63 -10.46 -10.50
N VAL A 34 -15.26 -11.37 -9.60
CA VAL A 34 -14.32 -12.47 -9.90
C VAL A 34 -15.00 -13.54 -10.76
N GLY A 35 -14.34 -13.95 -11.84
CA GLY A 35 -14.83 -15.02 -12.71
C GLY A 35 -14.68 -16.41 -12.10
N SER A 36 -15.59 -17.35 -12.47
CA SER A 36 -15.55 -18.73 -11.94
C SER A 36 -14.27 -19.48 -12.33
N LYS A 37 -13.71 -19.23 -13.52
CA LYS A 37 -12.43 -19.81 -13.94
C LYS A 37 -11.29 -19.33 -13.05
N GLN A 38 -11.15 -18.03 -12.89
CA GLN A 38 -10.16 -17.38 -12.03
C GLN A 38 -10.24 -17.92 -10.59
N PHE A 39 -11.46 -18.11 -10.08
CA PHE A 39 -11.69 -18.67 -8.75
C PHE A 39 -11.22 -20.12 -8.62
N MET A 40 -11.40 -20.93 -9.69
CA MET A 40 -10.88 -22.30 -9.71
C MET A 40 -9.35 -22.35 -9.82
N ASP A 41 -8.76 -21.45 -10.58
CA ASP A 41 -7.31 -21.33 -10.70
C ASP A 41 -6.67 -20.97 -9.35
N ILE A 42 -7.26 -20.02 -8.63
CA ILE A 42 -6.85 -19.65 -7.25
C ILE A 42 -6.96 -20.86 -6.29
N ARG A 43 -8.09 -21.59 -6.35
CA ARG A 43 -8.25 -22.80 -5.51
C ARG A 43 -7.21 -23.86 -5.81
N THR A 44 -6.83 -24.00 -7.07
CA THR A 44 -5.82 -24.98 -7.49
C THR A 44 -4.43 -24.56 -7.04
N ALA A 45 -4.10 -23.29 -7.15
CA ALA A 45 -2.81 -22.74 -6.74
C ALA A 45 -2.60 -22.77 -5.21
N LEU A 46 -3.68 -22.63 -4.44
CA LEU A 46 -3.61 -22.63 -2.97
C LEU A 46 -3.61 -24.05 -2.35
N ARG A 47 -3.90 -25.10 -3.14
CA ARG A 47 -3.77 -26.49 -2.64
C ARG A 47 -2.28 -26.89 -2.51
N PRO A 48 -1.93 -27.81 -1.58
CA PRO A 48 -2.80 -28.52 -0.62
C PRO A 48 -3.01 -27.81 0.72
N ASN A 49 -2.27 -26.75 1.03
CA ASN A 49 -2.13 -26.20 2.38
C ASN A 49 -3.23 -25.21 2.77
N SER A 50 -3.99 -24.76 1.79
CA SER A 50 -5.04 -23.77 2.03
C SER A 50 -6.38 -24.20 1.40
N VAL A 51 -7.48 -23.81 2.04
CA VAL A 51 -8.84 -24.13 1.60
C VAL A 51 -9.67 -22.87 1.48
N VAL A 52 -10.21 -22.64 0.29
CA VAL A 52 -11.11 -21.49 0.03
C VAL A 52 -12.55 -21.91 0.28
N LEU A 53 -13.16 -21.33 1.32
CA LEU A 53 -14.54 -21.52 1.69
C LEU A 53 -15.39 -20.35 1.21
N MET A 54 -16.45 -20.66 0.47
CA MET A 54 -17.47 -19.72 0.04
C MET A 54 -18.84 -20.22 0.45
N GLY A 55 -19.70 -19.27 0.87
CA GLY A 55 -21.05 -19.64 1.28
C GLY A 55 -21.93 -18.42 1.51
N LYS A 56 -23.17 -18.69 1.91
CA LYS A 56 -24.10 -17.62 2.29
C LYS A 56 -23.68 -17.04 3.65
N ASN A 57 -23.48 -15.73 3.73
CA ASN A 57 -22.99 -15.06 4.96
C ASN A 57 -23.84 -15.39 6.20
N THR A 58 -25.16 -15.40 6.06
CA THR A 58 -26.07 -15.75 7.17
C THR A 58 -25.88 -17.19 7.66
N LEU A 59 -25.53 -18.11 6.76
CA LEU A 59 -25.25 -19.49 7.13
C LEU A 59 -23.88 -19.61 7.81
N MET A 60 -22.86 -18.97 7.27
CA MET A 60 -21.51 -18.96 7.85
C MET A 60 -21.53 -18.35 9.26
N ARG A 61 -22.19 -17.20 9.44
CA ARG A 61 -22.36 -16.57 10.75
C ARG A 61 -23.02 -17.49 11.78
N LYS A 62 -24.10 -18.15 11.37
CA LYS A 62 -24.81 -19.09 12.27
C LYS A 62 -23.94 -20.28 12.65
N ILE A 63 -23.18 -20.84 11.72
CA ILE A 63 -22.30 -21.98 11.98
C ILE A 63 -21.17 -21.57 12.91
N ILE A 64 -20.50 -20.44 12.66
CA ILE A 64 -19.43 -19.90 13.52
C ILE A 64 -19.96 -19.62 14.93
N GLY A 65 -21.13 -18.98 15.06
CA GLY A 65 -21.76 -18.74 16.36
C GLY A 65 -22.07 -20.02 17.13
N ASN A 66 -22.61 -21.04 16.45
CA ASN A 66 -22.86 -22.34 17.07
C ASN A 66 -21.57 -23.04 17.51
N TYR A 67 -20.53 -22.99 16.66
CA TYR A 67 -19.21 -23.55 16.98
C TYR A 67 -18.59 -22.89 18.23
N CYS A 68 -18.64 -21.55 18.30
CA CYS A 68 -18.15 -20.82 19.47
C CYS A 68 -18.94 -21.16 20.74
N ALA A 69 -20.28 -21.32 20.63
CA ALA A 69 -21.11 -21.72 21.76
C ALA A 69 -20.85 -23.16 22.24
N GLU A 70 -20.61 -24.10 21.32
CA GLU A 70 -20.32 -25.51 21.64
C GLU A 70 -18.94 -25.71 22.24
N LYS A 71 -17.93 -25.00 21.71
CA LYS A 71 -16.52 -25.13 22.16
C LYS A 71 -16.18 -24.20 23.34
N GLY A 72 -17.03 -23.20 23.64
CA GLY A 72 -16.75 -22.19 24.67
C GLY A 72 -15.59 -21.24 24.33
N ASN A 73 -15.15 -21.23 23.08
CA ASN A 73 -14.07 -20.38 22.59
C ASN A 73 -14.62 -19.29 21.66
N ASN A 74 -14.38 -18.03 22.01
CA ASN A 74 -14.87 -16.87 21.26
C ASN A 74 -13.91 -16.31 20.23
N ASP A 75 -12.75 -16.95 19.99
CA ASP A 75 -11.71 -16.44 19.09
C ASP A 75 -12.26 -16.18 17.69
N TRP A 76 -13.05 -17.11 17.15
CA TRP A 76 -13.65 -17.01 15.83
C TRP A 76 -14.86 -16.05 15.76
N MET A 77 -15.37 -15.58 16.91
CA MET A 77 -16.54 -14.68 16.94
C MET A 77 -16.26 -13.34 16.25
N VAL A 78 -15.00 -12.91 16.23
CA VAL A 78 -14.58 -11.68 15.55
C VAL A 78 -14.89 -11.72 14.04
N LEU A 79 -14.84 -12.91 13.42
CA LEU A 79 -15.22 -13.08 12.00
C LEU A 79 -16.71 -12.85 11.75
N HIS A 80 -17.57 -13.10 12.74
CA HIS A 80 -19.02 -12.98 12.60
C HIS A 80 -19.45 -11.59 12.10
N ASP A 81 -18.88 -10.54 12.64
CA ASP A 81 -19.28 -9.16 12.33
C ASP A 81 -18.72 -8.67 10.99
N LEU A 82 -17.64 -9.27 10.53
CA LEU A 82 -16.95 -8.86 9.29
C LEU A 82 -17.44 -9.58 8.03
N LEU A 83 -18.32 -10.57 8.15
CA LEU A 83 -18.92 -11.29 7.01
C LEU A 83 -20.01 -10.45 6.35
N ILE A 84 -19.69 -9.29 5.76
CA ILE A 84 -20.61 -8.36 5.08
C ILE A 84 -20.24 -8.27 3.59
N GLY A 85 -21.26 -8.38 2.73
CA GLY A 85 -21.07 -8.30 1.26
C GLY A 85 -20.65 -9.65 0.65
N ASN A 86 -19.94 -9.61 -0.48
CA ASN A 86 -19.44 -10.80 -1.17
C ASN A 86 -18.10 -11.23 -0.58
N VAL A 87 -18.16 -12.01 0.48
CA VAL A 87 -16.98 -12.40 1.25
C VAL A 87 -16.77 -13.89 1.22
N GLY A 88 -15.50 -14.29 1.08
CA GLY A 88 -15.04 -15.66 1.28
C GLY A 88 -14.01 -15.74 2.39
N ILE A 89 -13.76 -16.95 2.88
CA ILE A 89 -12.74 -17.22 3.88
C ILE A 89 -11.73 -18.19 3.27
N ILE A 90 -10.46 -17.86 3.34
CA ILE A 90 -9.35 -18.75 2.97
C ILE A 90 -8.70 -19.21 4.26
N PHE A 91 -8.84 -20.48 4.58
CA PHE A 91 -8.13 -21.11 5.70
C PHE A 91 -6.75 -21.56 5.23
N THR A 92 -5.71 -21.28 6.00
CA THR A 92 -4.35 -21.61 5.61
C THR A 92 -3.52 -22.12 6.80
N LYS A 93 -2.54 -22.98 6.46
CA LYS A 93 -1.44 -23.37 7.37
C LYS A 93 -0.12 -22.73 6.95
N ASP A 94 -0.08 -22.15 5.76
CA ASP A 94 1.08 -21.43 5.24
C ASP A 94 1.14 -20.02 5.82
N ASP A 95 2.29 -19.36 5.62
CA ASP A 95 2.44 -17.96 5.99
C ASP A 95 1.39 -17.09 5.25
N VAL A 96 0.67 -16.30 6.03
CA VAL A 96 -0.39 -15.43 5.54
C VAL A 96 0.11 -14.45 4.48
N LYS A 97 1.36 -13.99 4.59
CA LYS A 97 2.00 -13.10 3.63
C LYS A 97 2.19 -13.77 2.26
N GLU A 98 2.65 -15.02 2.25
CA GLU A 98 2.81 -15.79 1.01
C GLU A 98 1.46 -16.06 0.33
N VAL A 99 0.44 -16.42 1.12
CA VAL A 99 -0.91 -16.66 0.60
C VAL A 99 -1.49 -15.39 0.01
N LYS A 100 -1.31 -14.23 0.66
CA LYS A 100 -1.73 -12.92 0.12
C LYS A 100 -1.06 -12.64 -1.23
N THR A 101 0.25 -12.87 -1.33
CA THR A 101 1.02 -12.66 -2.57
C THR A 101 0.51 -13.59 -3.68
N LYS A 102 0.35 -14.87 -3.42
CA LYS A 102 -0.21 -15.85 -4.37
C LYS A 102 -1.61 -15.45 -4.85
N VAL A 103 -2.47 -14.97 -3.94
CA VAL A 103 -3.82 -14.50 -4.30
C VAL A 103 -3.77 -13.25 -5.17
N SER A 104 -2.85 -12.33 -4.91
CA SER A 104 -2.69 -11.09 -5.69
C SER A 104 -2.14 -11.31 -7.10
N GLU A 105 -1.48 -12.43 -7.38
CA GLU A 105 -1.01 -12.78 -8.74
C GLU A 105 -2.16 -13.11 -9.69
N PHE A 106 -3.31 -13.57 -9.16
CA PHE A 106 -4.47 -13.94 -9.96
C PHE A 106 -5.41 -12.78 -10.26
N VAL A 107 -4.86 -11.62 -10.57
CA VAL A 107 -5.63 -10.46 -11.03
C VAL A 107 -5.76 -10.51 -12.55
N VAL A 108 -6.98 -10.38 -13.05
CA VAL A 108 -7.27 -10.43 -14.50
C VAL A 108 -7.88 -9.12 -14.94
N PRO A 109 -7.33 -8.47 -15.98
CA PRO A 109 -7.93 -7.28 -16.56
C PRO A 109 -9.30 -7.62 -17.15
N ALA A 110 -10.29 -6.80 -16.85
CA ALA A 110 -11.66 -7.02 -17.27
C ALA A 110 -12.31 -5.75 -17.83
N PRO A 111 -13.26 -5.89 -18.78
CA PRO A 111 -13.98 -4.76 -19.30
C PRO A 111 -14.90 -4.16 -18.23
N ALA A 112 -15.15 -2.87 -18.35
CA ALA A 112 -16.08 -2.15 -17.49
C ALA A 112 -17.49 -2.71 -17.66
N LYS A 113 -18.11 -3.19 -16.58
CA LYS A 113 -19.51 -3.64 -16.57
C LYS A 113 -20.43 -2.50 -16.14
N VAL A 114 -21.60 -2.41 -16.80
CA VAL A 114 -22.63 -1.42 -16.44
C VAL A 114 -23.04 -1.57 -14.98
N GLY A 115 -23.02 -0.48 -14.23
CA GLY A 115 -23.42 -0.45 -12.83
C GLY A 115 -22.36 -0.93 -11.82
N SER A 116 -21.19 -1.41 -12.27
CA SER A 116 -20.08 -1.69 -11.35
C SER A 116 -19.46 -0.42 -10.81
N MET A 117 -18.89 -0.48 -9.61
CA MET A 117 -18.09 0.62 -9.05
C MET A 117 -16.73 0.64 -9.74
N ALA A 118 -16.28 1.81 -10.13
CA ALA A 118 -14.94 1.99 -10.69
C ALA A 118 -13.89 1.90 -9.57
N THR A 119 -12.84 1.14 -9.81
CA THR A 119 -11.72 0.98 -8.88
C THR A 119 -10.57 1.96 -9.16
N CYS A 120 -10.55 2.55 -10.35
CA CYS A 120 -9.57 3.55 -10.77
C CYS A 120 -10.20 4.57 -11.72
N ASP A 121 -9.50 5.69 -11.92
CA ASP A 121 -9.89 6.67 -12.94
C ASP A 121 -9.60 6.11 -14.34
N VAL A 122 -10.61 6.17 -15.21
CA VAL A 122 -10.49 5.69 -16.59
C VAL A 122 -10.41 6.90 -17.52
N THR A 123 -9.19 7.19 -17.98
CA THR A 123 -8.91 8.25 -18.94
C THR A 123 -8.61 7.64 -20.30
N ILE A 124 -9.26 8.15 -21.33
CA ILE A 124 -8.97 7.80 -22.71
C ILE A 124 -8.02 8.86 -23.26
N PRO A 125 -6.82 8.48 -23.73
CA PRO A 125 -5.87 9.42 -24.29
C PRO A 125 -6.33 9.98 -25.64
N ALA A 126 -5.90 11.18 -25.97
CA ALA A 126 -6.08 11.79 -27.29
C ALA A 126 -5.39 10.93 -28.36
N GLY A 127 -6.05 10.73 -29.50
CA GLY A 127 -5.48 9.95 -30.58
C GLY A 127 -6.52 9.32 -31.51
N VAL A 128 -6.03 8.57 -32.50
CA VAL A 128 -6.85 7.88 -33.47
C VAL A 128 -7.42 6.61 -32.85
N THR A 129 -8.75 6.47 -32.92
CA THR A 129 -9.45 5.28 -32.41
C THR A 129 -9.66 4.23 -33.51
N PRO A 130 -9.79 2.94 -33.16
CA PRO A 130 -10.09 1.89 -34.13
C PRO A 130 -11.56 1.86 -34.57
N LEU A 131 -12.34 2.92 -34.30
CA LEU A 131 -13.77 2.97 -34.52
C LEU A 131 -14.10 3.69 -35.82
N GLU A 132 -15.13 3.17 -36.52
CA GLU A 132 -15.66 3.76 -37.75
C GLU A 132 -16.42 5.06 -37.50
N PRO A 133 -16.48 5.98 -38.46
CA PRO A 133 -17.22 7.26 -38.35
C PRO A 133 -18.69 7.13 -37.98
N SER A 134 -19.33 5.97 -38.33
CA SER A 134 -20.73 5.68 -37.97
C SER A 134 -20.96 5.60 -36.43
N GLN A 135 -19.92 5.45 -35.65
CA GLN A 135 -20.00 5.24 -34.20
C GLN A 135 -19.73 6.52 -33.36
N THR A 136 -19.74 7.69 -33.99
CA THR A 136 -19.57 8.99 -33.32
C THR A 136 -20.60 9.27 -32.22
N GLY A 137 -21.81 8.67 -32.33
CA GLY A 137 -22.86 8.84 -31.34
C GLY A 137 -22.48 8.44 -29.92
N PHE A 138 -21.58 7.45 -29.74
CA PHE A 138 -21.11 7.08 -28.40
C PHE A 138 -20.24 8.15 -27.74
N PHE A 139 -19.45 8.86 -28.54
CA PHE A 139 -18.61 9.97 -28.05
C PHE A 139 -19.45 11.20 -27.74
N GLN A 140 -20.46 11.48 -28.55
CA GLN A 140 -21.39 12.61 -28.32
C GLN A 140 -22.19 12.44 -27.03
N LEU A 141 -22.64 11.22 -26.70
CA LEU A 141 -23.35 10.93 -25.44
C LEU A 141 -22.48 11.20 -24.19
N LEU A 142 -21.16 11.13 -24.33
CA LEU A 142 -20.20 11.39 -23.25
C LEU A 142 -19.54 12.77 -23.34
N ASN A 143 -20.04 13.63 -24.26
CA ASN A 143 -19.49 14.98 -24.53
C ASN A 143 -17.99 14.99 -24.87
N ILE A 144 -17.51 13.95 -25.56
CA ILE A 144 -16.12 13.83 -25.98
C ILE A 144 -15.94 14.52 -27.32
N ALA A 145 -15.04 15.52 -27.37
CA ALA A 145 -14.72 16.22 -28.61
C ALA A 145 -13.91 15.31 -29.54
N THR A 146 -14.49 15.02 -30.72
CA THR A 146 -13.88 14.13 -31.71
C THR A 146 -13.83 14.76 -33.09
N LYS A 147 -12.86 14.37 -33.89
CA LYS A 147 -12.68 14.75 -35.29
C LYS A 147 -12.60 13.49 -36.14
N ILE A 148 -13.12 13.54 -37.33
CA ILE A 148 -13.00 12.44 -38.31
C ILE A 148 -11.75 12.72 -39.15
N ASN A 149 -10.79 11.81 -39.10
CA ASN A 149 -9.54 11.87 -39.87
C ASN A 149 -9.32 10.56 -40.60
N LYS A 150 -9.16 10.61 -41.94
CA LYS A 150 -8.89 9.46 -42.81
C LYS A 150 -9.81 8.24 -42.60
N GLY A 151 -11.10 8.46 -42.28
CA GLY A 151 -12.05 7.38 -42.07
C GLY A 151 -12.04 6.73 -40.69
N ALA A 152 -11.31 7.31 -39.73
CA ALA A 152 -11.31 6.91 -38.33
C ALA A 152 -11.71 8.11 -37.45
N ILE A 153 -12.18 7.83 -36.23
CA ILE A 153 -12.49 8.85 -35.23
C ILE A 153 -11.22 9.18 -34.44
N GLU A 154 -10.86 10.45 -34.39
CA GLU A 154 -9.74 10.96 -33.61
C GLU A 154 -10.27 11.76 -32.42
N ILE A 155 -9.76 11.46 -31.21
CA ILE A 155 -10.06 12.19 -29.96
C ILE A 155 -9.08 13.34 -29.85
N LEU A 156 -9.59 14.55 -29.60
CA LEU A 156 -8.78 15.77 -29.60
C LEU A 156 -8.03 16.01 -28.29
N SER A 157 -8.57 15.59 -27.17
CA SER A 157 -8.00 15.78 -25.83
C SER A 157 -8.23 14.55 -24.95
N ASP A 158 -7.39 14.37 -23.95
CA ASP A 158 -7.58 13.34 -22.95
C ASP A 158 -8.89 13.56 -22.18
N VAL A 159 -9.71 12.54 -22.08
CA VAL A 159 -11.01 12.62 -21.40
C VAL A 159 -11.14 11.52 -20.36
N THR A 160 -11.43 11.92 -19.12
CA THR A 160 -11.78 10.99 -18.05
C THR A 160 -13.25 10.60 -18.18
N VAL A 161 -13.50 9.33 -18.52
CA VAL A 161 -14.85 8.79 -18.78
C VAL A 161 -15.52 8.32 -17.50
N VAL A 162 -14.75 7.80 -16.55
CA VAL A 162 -15.25 7.32 -15.26
C VAL A 162 -14.23 7.67 -14.19
N ARG A 163 -14.70 8.17 -13.05
CA ARG A 163 -13.85 8.46 -11.88
C ARG A 163 -13.88 7.33 -10.85
N ASN A 164 -12.83 7.23 -10.08
CA ASN A 164 -12.75 6.26 -8.98
C ASN A 164 -13.92 6.43 -8.00
N GLY A 165 -14.56 5.32 -7.63
CA GLY A 165 -15.72 5.31 -6.76
C GLY A 165 -17.06 5.66 -7.43
N GLU A 166 -17.09 5.99 -8.72
CA GLU A 166 -18.30 6.26 -9.49
C GLU A 166 -18.87 4.96 -10.08
N ARG A 167 -20.19 4.91 -10.27
CA ARG A 167 -20.82 3.78 -10.97
C ARG A 167 -20.68 3.94 -12.47
N VAL A 168 -20.20 2.90 -13.13
CA VAL A 168 -20.01 2.88 -14.57
C VAL A 168 -21.36 2.99 -15.28
N GLY A 169 -21.53 4.06 -16.06
CA GLY A 169 -22.70 4.28 -16.90
C GLY A 169 -22.75 3.35 -18.11
N SER A 170 -23.92 3.14 -18.68
CA SER A 170 -24.12 2.28 -19.86
C SER A 170 -23.34 2.76 -21.09
N SER A 171 -23.30 4.09 -21.31
CA SER A 171 -22.58 4.71 -22.44
C SER A 171 -21.07 4.56 -22.29
N ALA A 172 -20.54 4.75 -21.08
CA ALA A 172 -19.11 4.55 -20.76
C ALA A 172 -18.68 3.10 -20.96
N ALA A 173 -19.45 2.14 -20.44
CA ALA A 173 -19.17 0.72 -20.61
C ALA A 173 -19.20 0.28 -22.09
N ALA A 174 -20.17 0.77 -22.85
CA ALA A 174 -20.29 0.47 -24.27
C ALA A 174 -19.10 1.02 -25.08
N LEU A 175 -18.68 2.27 -24.82
CA LEU A 175 -17.53 2.89 -25.45
C LEU A 175 -16.23 2.13 -25.13
N LEU A 176 -15.95 1.89 -23.85
CA LEU A 176 -14.76 1.15 -23.42
C LEU A 176 -14.70 -0.26 -23.98
N GLY A 177 -15.86 -0.94 -24.04
CA GLY A 177 -15.96 -2.28 -24.66
C GLY A 177 -15.66 -2.28 -26.15
N LYS A 178 -16.13 -1.26 -26.89
CA LYS A 178 -15.84 -1.12 -28.33
C LYS A 178 -14.39 -0.75 -28.61
N MET A 179 -13.78 0.04 -27.76
CA MET A 179 -12.36 0.37 -27.82
C MET A 179 -11.45 -0.78 -27.35
N LYS A 180 -12.04 -1.88 -26.83
CA LYS A 180 -11.32 -3.03 -26.25
C LYS A 180 -10.39 -2.62 -25.09
N ILE A 181 -10.74 -1.56 -24.37
CA ILE A 181 -10.02 -1.13 -23.18
C ILE A 181 -10.57 -1.90 -21.98
N THR A 182 -9.71 -2.58 -21.26
CA THR A 182 -10.03 -3.30 -20.02
C THR A 182 -9.42 -2.54 -18.85
N PRO A 183 -10.10 -1.50 -18.33
CA PRO A 183 -9.49 -0.58 -17.38
C PRO A 183 -9.45 -1.13 -15.96
N PHE A 184 -10.31 -2.10 -15.65
CA PHE A 184 -10.44 -2.63 -14.30
C PHE A 184 -9.73 -3.96 -14.16
N GLU A 185 -9.16 -4.14 -13.01
CA GLU A 185 -8.55 -5.38 -12.59
C GLU A 185 -9.41 -6.02 -11.51
N TYR A 186 -9.87 -7.23 -11.77
CA TYR A 186 -10.67 -7.98 -10.80
C TYR A 186 -9.90 -9.17 -10.27
N GLY A 187 -9.80 -9.23 -8.95
CA GLY A 187 -9.16 -10.29 -8.20
C GLY A 187 -9.79 -10.45 -6.83
N LEU A 188 -9.31 -11.42 -6.08
CA LEU A 188 -9.66 -11.54 -4.67
C LEU A 188 -8.89 -10.48 -3.88
N VAL A 189 -9.60 -9.62 -3.18
CA VAL A 189 -9.01 -8.58 -2.33
C VAL A 189 -9.05 -9.06 -0.87
N VAL A 190 -7.89 -9.25 -0.26
CA VAL A 190 -7.79 -9.58 1.16
C VAL A 190 -8.10 -8.33 1.98
N LYS A 191 -9.15 -8.38 2.82
CA LYS A 191 -9.55 -7.27 3.70
C LYS A 191 -8.99 -7.41 5.11
N HIS A 192 -9.18 -8.58 5.69
CA HIS A 192 -8.77 -8.86 7.06
C HIS A 192 -8.09 -10.21 7.14
N ILE A 193 -7.27 -10.33 8.14
CA ILE A 193 -6.50 -11.53 8.45
C ILE A 193 -6.79 -11.89 9.89
N TYR A 194 -7.12 -13.16 10.08
CA TYR A 194 -7.28 -13.77 11.39
C TYR A 194 -6.09 -14.67 11.65
N ASP A 195 -5.42 -14.50 12.77
CA ASP A 195 -4.33 -15.35 13.21
C ASP A 195 -4.42 -15.56 14.73
N LYS A 196 -4.60 -16.79 15.14
CA LYS A 196 -4.60 -17.24 16.55
C LYS A 196 -5.39 -16.33 17.49
N GLY A 197 -6.64 -16.01 17.15
CA GLY A 197 -7.52 -15.18 17.98
C GLY A 197 -7.40 -13.67 17.74
N SER A 198 -6.40 -13.21 17.00
CA SER A 198 -6.20 -11.81 16.69
C SER A 198 -6.63 -11.50 15.25
N MET A 199 -7.26 -10.36 15.05
CA MET A 199 -7.66 -9.93 13.71
C MET A 199 -7.06 -8.56 13.39
N TYR A 200 -6.51 -8.43 12.18
CA TYR A 200 -5.92 -7.19 11.70
C TYR A 200 -6.21 -6.95 10.20
N PRO A 201 -6.20 -5.71 9.75
CA PRO A 201 -6.40 -5.39 8.33
C PRO A 201 -5.21 -5.86 7.49
N ALA A 202 -5.47 -6.23 6.23
CA ALA A 202 -4.45 -6.72 5.30
C ALA A 202 -3.31 -5.73 5.04
N ALA A 203 -3.54 -4.43 5.27
CA ALA A 203 -2.52 -3.38 5.14
C ALA A 203 -1.34 -3.55 6.12
N VAL A 204 -1.54 -4.27 7.23
CA VAL A 204 -0.47 -4.53 8.20
C VAL A 204 0.63 -5.41 7.60
N LEU A 205 0.28 -6.33 6.68
CA LEU A 205 1.28 -7.17 6.01
C LEU A 205 2.16 -6.42 5.01
N ASP A 206 1.72 -5.25 4.56
CA ASP A 206 2.44 -4.41 3.60
C ASP A 206 3.45 -3.47 4.26
N ILE A 207 3.47 -3.45 5.61
CA ILE A 207 4.42 -2.64 6.37
C ILE A 207 5.82 -3.24 6.18
N THR A 208 6.74 -2.44 5.64
CA THR A 208 8.15 -2.81 5.50
C THR A 208 8.92 -2.49 6.79
N ASP A 209 10.04 -3.19 6.98
CA ASP A 209 10.92 -2.96 8.13
C ASP A 209 11.47 -1.51 8.13
N GLU A 210 11.70 -0.94 6.95
CA GLU A 210 12.10 0.47 6.80
C GLU A 210 11.03 1.43 7.32
N GLN A 211 9.77 1.20 6.98
CA GLN A 211 8.65 2.01 7.49
C GLN A 211 8.48 1.86 9.00
N LEU A 212 8.73 0.67 9.54
CA LEU A 212 8.68 0.43 10.97
C LEU A 212 9.81 1.19 11.67
N ALA A 213 11.03 1.09 11.16
CA ALA A 213 12.19 1.81 11.67
C ALA A 213 11.99 3.35 11.60
N ALA A 214 11.46 3.86 10.49
CA ALA A 214 11.16 5.28 10.33
C ALA A 214 10.12 5.78 11.36
N LYS A 215 9.05 5.01 11.59
CA LYS A 215 8.06 5.35 12.63
C LYS A 215 8.62 5.29 14.03
N PHE A 216 9.50 4.32 14.30
CA PHE A 216 10.18 4.23 15.59
C PHE A 216 11.12 5.43 15.80
N ALA A 217 11.94 5.77 14.79
CA ALA A 217 12.82 6.92 14.82
C ALA A 217 12.04 8.23 15.05
N ALA A 218 10.91 8.43 14.37
CA ALA A 218 10.03 9.57 14.58
C ALA A 218 9.50 9.62 16.04
N GLY A 219 9.12 8.47 16.61
CA GLY A 219 8.71 8.38 18.01
C GLY A 219 9.82 8.78 18.98
N VAL A 220 11.03 8.28 18.76
CA VAL A 220 12.23 8.64 19.56
C VAL A 220 12.53 10.13 19.45
N SER A 221 12.46 10.71 18.23
CA SER A 221 12.67 12.13 17.99
C SER A 221 11.64 13.01 18.74
N ASN A 222 10.36 12.60 18.72
CA ASN A 222 9.30 13.30 19.46
C ASN A 222 9.55 13.28 20.98
N ILE A 223 9.97 12.14 21.53
CA ILE A 223 10.33 12.03 22.96
C ILE A 223 11.52 12.91 23.27
N ALA A 224 12.56 12.92 22.41
CA ALA A 224 13.74 13.76 22.59
C ALA A 224 13.37 15.25 22.55
N SER A 225 12.49 15.67 21.63
CA SER A 225 12.03 17.06 21.54
C SER A 225 11.29 17.51 22.80
N ILE A 226 10.37 16.69 23.32
CA ILE A 226 9.65 16.97 24.56
C ILE A 226 10.60 17.04 25.74
N SER A 227 11.55 16.10 25.81
CA SER A 227 12.58 16.08 26.86
C SER A 227 13.42 17.36 26.87
N LEU A 228 13.86 17.82 25.70
CA LEU A 228 14.60 19.06 25.55
C LEU A 228 13.78 20.30 25.96
N ALA A 229 12.50 20.34 25.58
CA ALA A 229 11.62 21.46 25.91
C ALA A 229 11.29 21.54 27.41
N THR A 230 11.12 20.39 28.06
CA THR A 230 10.82 20.31 29.51
C THR A 230 12.04 20.32 30.41
N ASN A 231 13.24 20.25 29.83
CA ASN A 231 14.53 20.05 30.56
C ASN A 231 14.53 18.79 31.43
N TYR A 232 13.75 17.78 31.09
CA TYR A 232 13.74 16.50 31.77
C TYR A 232 14.54 15.47 30.97
N PRO A 233 15.73 15.04 31.46
CA PRO A 233 16.61 14.18 30.67
C PRO A 233 16.04 12.78 30.53
N THR A 234 15.85 12.35 29.26
CA THR A 234 15.50 10.98 28.87
C THR A 234 16.67 10.35 28.11
N LEU A 235 16.74 9.03 28.04
CA LEU A 235 17.79 8.33 27.28
C LEU A 235 17.85 8.80 25.82
N ALA A 236 16.69 9.03 25.19
CA ALA A 236 16.59 9.53 23.82
C ALA A 236 17.16 10.95 23.63
N ALA A 237 17.13 11.78 24.67
CA ALA A 237 17.61 13.18 24.63
C ALA A 237 19.06 13.34 25.04
N VAL A 238 19.68 12.35 25.68
CA VAL A 238 21.07 12.43 26.15
C VAL A 238 22.06 12.88 25.07
N PRO A 239 22.07 12.31 23.85
CA PRO A 239 22.97 12.75 22.79
C PRO A 239 22.80 14.24 22.46
N HIS A 240 21.56 14.72 22.39
CA HIS A 240 21.25 16.11 22.09
C HIS A 240 21.72 17.07 23.24
N TYR A 241 21.58 16.66 24.51
CA TYR A 241 22.11 17.43 25.62
C TYR A 241 23.62 17.54 25.56
N ILE A 242 24.33 16.46 25.26
CA ILE A 242 25.80 16.46 25.12
C ILE A 242 26.23 17.41 24.00
N VAL A 243 25.61 17.29 22.82
CA VAL A 243 25.93 18.17 21.68
C VAL A 243 25.62 19.63 21.98
N ASN A 244 24.48 19.93 22.59
CA ASN A 244 24.11 21.29 22.96
C ASN A 244 25.05 21.87 24.01
N SER A 245 25.44 21.08 25.00
CA SER A 245 26.43 21.48 26.01
C SER A 245 27.77 21.76 25.36
N TYR A 246 28.20 20.91 24.43
CA TYR A 246 29.44 21.14 23.67
C TYR A 246 29.39 22.42 22.85
N LYS A 247 28.27 22.67 22.14
CA LYS A 247 28.06 23.91 21.38
C LYS A 247 28.13 25.14 22.27
N ASN A 248 27.55 25.07 23.47
CA ASN A 248 27.62 26.20 24.45
C ASN A 248 29.05 26.47 24.94
N VAL A 249 29.80 25.42 25.27
CA VAL A 249 31.23 25.57 25.68
C VAL A 249 32.06 26.09 24.51
N LEU A 250 31.79 25.63 23.28
CA LEU A 250 32.46 26.12 22.08
C LEU A 250 32.17 27.62 21.85
N ALA A 251 30.90 28.03 21.97
CA ALA A 251 30.52 29.45 21.85
C ALA A 251 31.26 30.34 22.87
N ILE A 252 31.37 29.90 24.12
CA ILE A 252 32.14 30.60 25.15
C ILE A 252 33.63 30.69 24.75
N SER A 253 34.20 29.57 24.24
CA SER A 253 35.61 29.56 23.80
C SER A 253 35.87 30.49 22.62
N ILE A 254 34.91 30.61 21.66
CA ILE A 254 35.05 31.55 20.52
C ILE A 254 34.99 33.02 21.00
N GLY A 255 34.12 33.32 21.98
CA GLY A 255 33.93 34.67 22.51
C GLY A 255 34.97 35.12 23.57
N THR A 256 35.85 34.24 24.04
CA THR A 256 36.83 34.47 25.07
C THR A 256 38.24 34.05 24.63
N GLU A 257 39.26 34.47 25.39
CA GLU A 257 40.64 34.04 25.18
C GLU A 257 40.89 32.57 25.60
N TYR A 258 39.95 31.97 26.33
CA TYR A 258 40.04 30.56 26.74
C TYR A 258 39.87 29.64 25.53
N THR A 259 40.79 28.68 25.39
CA THR A 259 40.79 27.74 24.26
C THR A 259 41.07 26.32 24.75
N PHE A 260 40.40 25.34 24.21
CA PHE A 260 40.66 23.90 24.39
C PHE A 260 40.96 23.24 23.05
N GLU A 261 41.60 22.08 23.05
CA GLU A 261 42.16 21.45 21.85
C GLU A 261 41.16 21.33 20.67
N LEU A 262 39.91 20.94 20.94
CA LEU A 262 38.88 20.83 19.90
C LEU A 262 38.35 22.19 19.43
N ALA A 263 38.36 23.21 20.30
CA ALA A 263 37.94 24.56 19.93
C ALA A 263 39.00 25.29 19.09
N GLN A 264 40.27 24.92 19.21
CA GLN A 264 41.32 25.46 18.37
C GLN A 264 41.06 25.24 16.89
N LYS A 265 40.70 23.99 16.51
CA LYS A 265 40.36 23.63 15.12
C LYS A 265 39.21 24.48 14.55
N VAL A 266 38.21 24.77 15.37
CA VAL A 266 37.05 25.58 14.96
C VAL A 266 37.46 27.06 14.85
N LYS A 267 38.29 27.58 15.77
CA LYS A 267 38.83 28.95 15.69
C LYS A 267 39.71 29.13 14.44
N ASP A 268 40.56 28.15 14.13
CA ASP A 268 41.43 28.17 12.94
C ASP A 268 40.58 28.11 11.65
N TYR A 269 39.50 27.33 11.65
CA TYR A 269 38.54 27.28 10.55
C TYR A 269 37.79 28.60 10.36
N LEU A 270 37.38 29.26 11.44
CA LEU A 270 36.72 30.58 11.39
C LEU A 270 37.68 31.71 10.99
N ALA A 271 38.97 31.59 11.32
CA ALA A 271 39.99 32.55 10.89
C ALA A 271 40.35 32.43 9.42
N ASP A 272 40.51 31.21 8.91
CA ASP A 272 40.85 30.92 7.50
C ASP A 272 40.04 29.77 6.93
N PRO A 273 38.79 30.00 6.44
CA PRO A 273 37.94 28.96 5.86
C PRO A 273 38.52 28.31 4.61
N SER A 274 39.34 29.08 3.85
CA SER A 274 39.96 28.61 2.60
C SER A 274 41.05 27.55 2.78
N ALA A 275 41.70 27.53 3.95
CA ALA A 275 42.76 26.55 4.24
C ALA A 275 42.23 25.14 4.51
N PHE A 276 40.96 25.01 4.91
CA PHE A 276 40.33 23.72 5.17
C PHE A 276 39.59 23.12 3.95
N GLN A 277 39.18 23.97 2.97
CA GLN A 277 38.61 23.47 1.73
C GLN A 277 39.61 22.67 0.87
N SER A 278 40.91 22.90 1.03
CA SER A 278 41.95 22.14 0.33
C SER A 278 42.34 20.81 1.01
N ALA A 279 41.95 20.57 2.24
CA ALA A 279 42.30 19.35 2.98
C ALA A 279 41.25 18.25 2.95
N GLY A 280 40.02 18.54 2.46
CA GLY A 280 38.89 17.59 2.37
C GLY A 280 38.76 16.86 1.03
N GLY A 281 39.67 17.08 0.09
CA GLY A 281 39.62 16.54 -1.28
C GLY A 281 40.63 15.44 -1.57
N GLY A 282 40.61 14.35 -0.83
CA GLY A 282 41.51 13.24 -1.08
C GLY A 282 40.90 11.86 -0.88
N GLY A 283 40.25 11.32 -1.89
CA GLY A 283 39.85 9.92 -1.88
C GLY A 283 39.05 9.46 -3.09
N ALA A 284 39.78 8.93 -4.12
CA ALA A 284 39.36 8.02 -5.19
C ALA A 284 38.31 8.57 -6.18
N GLY A 285 38.60 8.72 -7.41
CA GLY A 285 39.19 7.91 -8.41
C GLY A 285 38.28 7.77 -9.62
N ASP A 286 38.66 8.40 -10.71
CA ASP A 286 38.58 7.97 -12.10
C ASP A 286 37.22 7.69 -12.78
N GLY A 287 37.01 8.40 -13.92
CA GLY A 287 36.22 7.87 -15.03
C GLY A 287 35.28 8.84 -15.76
N GLY A 288 35.80 9.67 -16.68
CA GLY A 288 35.17 9.87 -18.00
C GLY A 288 34.05 10.88 -18.18
N GLY A 289 34.43 12.05 -18.67
CA GLY A 289 33.90 12.82 -19.79
C GLY A 289 32.38 12.99 -19.98
N ASP A 290 31.85 14.16 -19.86
CA ASP A 290 31.49 15.04 -20.97
C ASP A 290 30.76 16.31 -20.47
N LYS A 291 31.04 17.45 -21.06
CA LYS A 291 30.41 18.76 -20.85
C LYS A 291 29.40 18.99 -21.98
N PRO A 292 28.55 20.02 -22.10
CA PRO A 292 27.97 20.96 -21.12
C PRO A 292 26.48 21.30 -21.37
N ALA A 293 25.82 22.01 -20.53
CA ALA A 293 24.98 23.16 -20.90
C ALA A 293 24.37 23.87 -19.66
N ALA A 294 24.36 25.19 -19.78
CA ALA A 294 23.90 26.15 -18.79
C ALA A 294 22.37 26.15 -18.60
N ALA A 295 21.91 26.39 -17.36
CA ALA A 295 20.64 27.07 -17.09
C ALA A 295 20.53 27.53 -15.64
N ALA A 296 20.22 28.78 -15.49
CA ALA A 296 19.46 29.62 -14.57
C ALA A 296 19.23 29.23 -13.10
N PRO A 297 19.06 30.25 -12.22
CA PRO A 297 19.19 30.14 -10.77
C PRO A 297 17.92 29.58 -10.12
N VAL A 298 18.10 28.70 -9.17
CA VAL A 298 17.05 28.18 -8.28
C VAL A 298 17.35 28.66 -6.88
N GLU A 299 16.32 29.13 -6.21
CA GLU A 299 16.23 29.62 -4.86
C GLU A 299 16.87 28.68 -3.83
N GLU A 300 17.56 29.26 -2.88
CA GLU A 300 18.13 28.60 -1.71
C GLU A 300 17.00 28.12 -0.80
N GLU A 301 16.72 26.81 -0.80
CA GLU A 301 16.09 26.14 0.33
C GLU A 301 17.21 25.64 1.25
N GLU A 302 17.20 26.12 2.50
CA GLU A 302 18.07 25.67 3.56
C GLU A 302 17.84 24.18 3.82
N GLU A 303 18.67 23.31 3.23
CA GLU A 303 18.77 21.91 3.64
C GLU A 303 19.50 21.88 5.00
N GLU A 304 18.73 21.60 6.06
CA GLU A 304 19.28 21.14 7.32
C GLU A 304 19.98 19.78 7.03
N GLU A 305 21.29 19.80 6.95
CA GLU A 305 22.11 18.59 6.89
C GLU A 305 21.81 17.72 8.11
N ASP A 306 21.07 16.65 7.86
CA ASP A 306 20.89 15.52 8.77
C ASP A 306 22.26 14.88 9.01
N MET A 307 22.92 15.29 10.08
CA MET A 307 24.14 14.64 10.58
C MET A 307 23.76 13.25 11.10
N GLY A 308 23.73 12.30 10.18
CA GLY A 308 23.53 10.89 10.46
C GLY A 308 24.44 10.41 11.58
N PHE A 309 23.80 10.00 12.64
CA PHE A 309 24.44 9.36 13.78
C PHE A 309 24.71 7.89 13.44
N ASP A 310 25.83 7.62 12.81
CA ASP A 310 26.48 6.30 12.84
C ASP A 310 27.19 6.16 14.21
N LEU A 311 26.45 5.76 15.22
CA LEU A 311 27.00 5.48 16.55
C LEU A 311 26.57 4.09 17.08
N PHE A 312 26.26 3.14 16.20
CA PHE A 312 26.10 1.74 16.56
C PHE A 312 26.67 0.87 15.45
N ASP A 313 27.99 0.74 15.47
CA ASP A 313 28.72 -0.43 14.97
C ASP A 313 29.70 -0.87 16.04
#